data_a7362d49e6d3821fd2baca34aa68c936
#
_entry.id   a7362d49e6d3821fd2baca34aa68c936
#
_cell.length_a   1.000
_cell.length_b   1.000
_cell.length_c   1.000
_cell.angle_alpha   90.00
_cell.angle_beta   90.00
_cell.angle_gamma   90.00
#
_symmetry.space_group_name_H-M   'P 1'
#
loop_
_entity.id
_entity.type
_entity.pdbx_description
1 polymer ?
#
loop_
_entity_poly.entity_id
_entity_poly.type
_entity_poly.pdbx_seq_one_letter_code
_entity_poly.pdbx_strand_id
1 'polypeptide(L)'
;MDKTLLDLGTQPLVNNLFHTKQEALNATQYPMSSTIDNDLKIQLDTAIPSEELYMKYLYHSAVNKPYVYHCQKMWHSIKHLKHNTIIDVGGNDGTLLKAFRSQSTDPLKLINVDASASFREENLEAGIEYINDYFNEDLELPKADIITSTNVFQHTPGAEKFLAAVRKHLADTGVWVLEFPYTLRTFETLQFDQFYHEHYYYWLVTPLVKLFDKYGLRIINTEEQTIHGGTLRLWIAHKSHSNPTGAADEYLKAEKKFDFFGAADRM
;
A
#
# COMPACT_ATOMS: atom_id res chain seq x y z
N MET A 1 -11.39 -22.13 7.77
CA MET A 1 -11.83 -21.44 9.01
C MET A 1 -10.69 -20.52 9.38
N ASP A 2 -11.01 -19.28 9.61
CA ASP A 2 -10.04 -18.29 10.06
C ASP A 2 -9.57 -18.62 11.47
N LYS A 3 -8.30 -18.46 11.75
CA LYS A 3 -7.70 -18.73 13.06
C LYS A 3 -7.09 -17.44 13.59
N THR A 4 -7.28 -17.13 14.84
CA THR A 4 -6.57 -16.05 15.50
C THR A 4 -5.08 -16.27 15.37
N LEU A 5 -4.38 -15.28 14.84
CA LEU A 5 -2.93 -15.31 14.64
C LEU A 5 -2.20 -14.54 15.72
N LEU A 6 -2.70 -13.34 16.05
CA LEU A 6 -2.14 -12.47 17.07
C LEU A 6 -3.29 -11.75 17.79
N ASP A 7 -3.21 -11.64 19.12
CA ASP A 7 -4.14 -10.87 19.95
C ASP A 7 -3.34 -9.99 20.92
N LEU A 8 -3.43 -8.67 20.71
CA LEU A 8 -2.76 -7.64 21.51
C LEU A 8 -3.75 -6.95 22.48
N GLY A 9 -4.93 -7.54 22.71
CA GLY A 9 -5.96 -7.00 23.58
C GLY A 9 -6.62 -5.75 22.99
N THR A 10 -6.65 -4.65 23.73
CA THR A 10 -7.17 -3.37 23.25
C THR A 10 -6.06 -2.32 23.24
N GLN A 11 -6.03 -1.51 22.18
CA GLN A 11 -5.02 -0.47 21.97
C GLN A 11 -5.67 0.85 21.52
N PRO A 12 -5.11 2.01 21.86
CA PRO A 12 -5.53 3.28 21.27
C PRO A 12 -5.04 3.37 19.82
N LEU A 13 -5.61 4.28 19.03
CA LEU A 13 -5.10 4.58 17.67
C LEU A 13 -3.73 5.26 17.77
N VAL A 14 -2.73 4.72 17.05
CA VAL A 14 -1.32 5.12 17.21
C VAL A 14 -1.03 6.58 16.81
N ASN A 15 -1.71 7.09 15.79
CA ASN A 15 -1.48 8.45 15.29
C ASN A 15 -2.42 9.50 15.91
N ASN A 16 -3.22 9.11 16.90
CA ASN A 16 -4.09 10.02 17.63
C ASN A 16 -3.31 10.65 18.80
N LEU A 17 -2.62 11.75 18.52
CA LEU A 17 -1.79 12.44 19.50
C LEU A 17 -2.63 13.36 20.39
N PHE A 18 -2.33 13.38 21.69
CA PHE A 18 -3.02 14.16 22.72
C PHE A 18 -2.09 15.23 23.29
N HIS A 19 -2.68 16.37 23.71
CA HIS A 19 -1.89 17.47 24.29
C HIS A 19 -1.53 17.23 25.75
N THR A 20 -2.28 16.38 26.45
CA THR A 20 -2.04 16.11 27.88
C THR A 20 -2.01 14.62 28.18
N LYS A 21 -1.28 14.25 29.23
CA LYS A 21 -1.25 12.88 29.74
C LYS A 21 -2.63 12.35 30.09
N GLN A 22 -3.50 13.20 30.66
CA GLN A 22 -4.85 12.78 31.08
C GLN A 22 -5.73 12.43 29.87
N GLU A 23 -5.65 13.22 28.79
CA GLU A 23 -6.36 12.91 27.55
C GLU A 23 -5.86 11.58 26.95
N ALA A 24 -4.54 11.37 26.92
CA ALA A 24 -3.95 10.12 26.42
C ALA A 24 -4.39 8.91 27.24
N LEU A 25 -4.47 9.02 28.57
CA LEU A 25 -4.96 7.94 29.44
C LEU A 25 -6.45 7.63 29.25
N ASN A 26 -7.24 8.60 28.79
CA ASN A 26 -8.66 8.47 28.49
C ASN A 26 -8.94 8.17 27.02
N ALA A 27 -7.91 7.89 26.21
CA ALA A 27 -8.07 7.57 24.79
C ALA A 27 -8.98 6.36 24.59
N THR A 28 -9.84 6.44 23.59
CA THR A 28 -10.68 5.31 23.18
C THR A 28 -9.79 4.12 22.82
N GLN A 29 -10.15 2.96 23.35
CA GLN A 29 -9.45 1.70 23.10
C GLN A 29 -10.25 0.87 22.09
N TYR A 30 -9.54 0.24 21.16
CA TYR A 30 -10.12 -0.61 20.13
C TYR A 30 -9.50 -2.02 20.22
N PRO A 31 -10.28 -3.09 19.95
CA PRO A 31 -9.73 -4.44 19.86
C PRO A 31 -8.63 -4.51 18.82
N MET A 32 -7.56 -5.24 19.14
CA MET A 32 -6.37 -5.38 18.32
C MET A 32 -6.01 -6.86 18.19
N SER A 33 -6.75 -7.56 17.35
CA SER A 33 -6.49 -8.95 17.00
C SER A 33 -6.47 -9.13 15.49
N SER A 34 -5.76 -10.15 15.04
CA SER A 34 -5.68 -10.53 13.63
C SER A 34 -5.96 -12.01 13.43
N THR A 35 -6.55 -12.32 12.29
CA THR A 35 -6.80 -13.70 11.84
C THR A 35 -6.02 -14.01 10.59
N ILE A 36 -5.74 -15.30 10.39
CA ILE A 36 -5.18 -15.87 9.18
C ILE A 36 -6.10 -16.96 8.65
N ASP A 37 -6.39 -16.95 7.35
CA ASP A 37 -7.16 -17.98 6.67
C ASP A 37 -6.27 -19.07 6.03
N ASN A 38 -6.90 -20.07 5.43
CA ASN A 38 -6.19 -21.17 4.75
C ASN A 38 -5.43 -20.73 3.50
N ASP A 39 -5.71 -19.53 2.98
CA ASP A 39 -5.06 -18.93 1.83
C ASP A 39 -3.95 -17.95 2.24
N LEU A 40 -3.57 -17.96 3.53
CA LEU A 40 -2.59 -17.07 4.14
C LEU A 40 -2.99 -15.58 4.07
N LYS A 41 -4.28 -15.26 3.95
CA LYS A 41 -4.76 -13.90 4.09
C LYS A 41 -4.78 -13.52 5.56
N ILE A 42 -4.02 -12.50 5.92
CA ILE A 42 -3.92 -11.97 7.29
C ILE A 42 -4.59 -10.60 7.32
N GLN A 43 -5.52 -10.41 8.24
CA GLN A 43 -6.22 -9.16 8.42
C GLN A 43 -6.57 -8.91 9.89
N LEU A 44 -6.80 -7.65 10.25
CA LEU A 44 -7.40 -7.31 11.53
C LEU A 44 -8.86 -7.79 11.58
N ASP A 45 -9.29 -8.22 12.75
CA ASP A 45 -10.68 -8.64 13.01
C ASP A 45 -11.62 -7.44 13.06
N THR A 46 -11.09 -6.26 13.43
CA THR A 46 -11.84 -5.01 13.54
C THR A 46 -11.31 -3.98 12.54
N ALA A 47 -12.17 -3.56 11.62
CA ALA A 47 -11.88 -2.41 10.76
C ALA A 47 -12.33 -1.13 11.47
N ILE A 48 -11.42 -0.18 11.63
CA ILE A 48 -11.75 1.17 12.10
C ILE A 48 -12.19 2.00 10.89
N PRO A 49 -13.28 2.79 10.98
CA PRO A 49 -13.69 3.67 9.91
C PRO A 49 -12.57 4.62 9.48
N SER A 50 -12.38 4.78 8.18
CA SER A 50 -11.31 5.64 7.62
C SER A 50 -11.39 7.08 8.11
N GLU A 51 -12.60 7.57 8.37
CA GLU A 51 -12.85 8.91 8.91
C GLU A 51 -12.24 9.06 10.31
N GLU A 52 -12.22 8.00 11.14
CA GLU A 52 -11.59 8.04 12.46
C GLU A 52 -10.06 7.99 12.37
N LEU A 53 -9.53 7.26 11.38
CA LEU A 53 -8.09 7.10 11.19
C LEU A 53 -7.43 8.31 10.53
N TYR A 54 -8.09 8.92 9.53
CA TYR A 54 -7.43 9.86 8.62
C TYR A 54 -7.98 11.30 8.65
N MET A 55 -9.02 11.62 9.46
CA MET A 55 -9.57 12.97 9.54
C MET A 55 -8.56 14.05 9.95
N LYS A 56 -7.54 13.69 10.73
CA LYS A 56 -6.44 14.56 11.16
C LYS A 56 -5.09 13.99 10.76
N TYR A 57 -4.99 13.53 9.52
CA TYR A 57 -3.76 12.94 9.04
C TYR A 57 -2.65 13.99 8.95
N LEU A 58 -1.70 13.89 9.87
CA LEU A 58 -0.61 14.87 10.05
C LEU A 58 0.71 14.42 9.40
N TYR A 59 0.74 13.22 8.87
CA TYR A 59 1.97 12.69 8.27
C TYR A 59 2.22 13.33 6.90
N HIS A 60 3.41 13.93 6.74
CA HIS A 60 3.93 14.42 5.47
C HIS A 60 5.06 13.53 5.00
N SER A 61 4.95 12.99 3.80
CA SER A 61 5.97 12.09 3.22
C SER A 61 7.31 12.79 3.02
N ALA A 62 7.32 14.08 2.70
CA ALA A 62 8.51 14.88 2.46
C ALA A 62 9.44 15.02 3.68
N VAL A 63 8.94 14.88 4.91
CA VAL A 63 9.78 14.98 6.11
C VAL A 63 10.68 13.76 6.29
N ASN A 64 10.35 12.64 5.67
CA ASN A 64 11.10 11.39 5.75
C ASN A 64 12.17 11.33 4.64
N LYS A 65 13.38 11.81 4.91
CA LYS A 65 14.48 11.81 3.92
C LYS A 65 14.79 10.44 3.31
N PRO A 66 14.86 9.33 4.08
CA PRO A 66 14.98 7.99 3.51
C PRO A 66 13.88 7.66 2.49
N TYR A 67 12.62 8.04 2.75
CA TYR A 67 11.52 7.84 1.83
C TYR A 67 11.65 8.69 0.56
N VAL A 68 12.05 9.95 0.68
CA VAL A 68 12.32 10.82 -0.50
C VAL A 68 13.37 10.19 -1.41
N TYR A 69 14.45 9.66 -0.83
CA TYR A 69 15.48 8.95 -1.59
C TYR A 69 14.96 7.66 -2.23
N HIS A 70 14.10 6.93 -1.51
CA HIS A 70 13.42 5.75 -2.04
C HIS A 70 12.54 6.08 -3.26
N CYS A 71 11.77 7.19 -3.21
CA CYS A 71 10.97 7.68 -4.34
C CYS A 71 11.85 7.98 -5.57
N GLN A 72 13.00 8.62 -5.35
CA GLN A 72 13.96 8.88 -6.43
C GLN A 72 14.50 7.58 -7.05
N LYS A 73 14.79 6.56 -6.23
CA LYS A 73 15.21 5.24 -6.74
C LYS A 73 14.10 4.53 -7.50
N MET A 74 12.85 4.66 -7.07
CA MET A 74 11.72 4.05 -7.76
C MET A 74 11.63 4.53 -9.21
N TRP A 75 11.89 5.82 -9.50
CA TRP A 75 11.94 6.30 -10.88
C TRP A 75 12.89 5.49 -11.76
N HIS A 76 14.07 5.16 -11.27
CA HIS A 76 15.05 4.38 -12.05
C HIS A 76 14.56 2.97 -12.39
N SER A 77 13.70 2.38 -11.56
CA SER A 77 13.15 1.05 -11.81
C SER A 77 11.93 1.05 -12.74
N ILE A 78 11.30 2.22 -12.98
CA ILE A 78 10.09 2.32 -13.81
C ILE A 78 10.26 3.18 -15.09
N LYS A 79 11.29 4.02 -15.18
CA LYS A 79 11.48 4.95 -16.30
C LYS A 79 11.62 4.29 -17.69
N HIS A 80 11.90 2.99 -17.74
CA HIS A 80 11.95 2.22 -18.98
C HIS A 80 10.57 1.77 -19.48
N LEU A 81 9.53 1.88 -18.64
CA LEU A 81 8.14 1.63 -19.00
C LEU A 81 7.58 2.84 -19.76
N LYS A 82 6.49 2.63 -20.50
CA LYS A 82 5.70 3.78 -20.99
C LYS A 82 5.14 4.53 -19.78
N HIS A 83 5.26 5.85 -19.73
CA HIS A 83 4.98 6.64 -18.51
C HIS A 83 4.40 8.04 -18.77
N ASN A 84 3.67 8.23 -19.88
CA ASN A 84 3.08 9.54 -20.18
C ASN A 84 2.05 10.00 -19.13
N THR A 85 1.23 9.05 -18.63
CA THR A 85 0.24 9.31 -17.59
C THR A 85 0.52 8.43 -16.39
N ILE A 86 0.75 9.05 -15.24
CA ILE A 86 1.03 8.37 -13.96
C ILE A 86 -0.03 8.80 -12.96
N ILE A 87 -0.70 7.83 -12.33
CA ILE A 87 -1.62 8.04 -11.22
C ILE A 87 -0.96 7.47 -9.96
N ASP A 88 -0.79 8.31 -8.94
CA ASP A 88 -0.37 7.89 -7.60
C ASP A 88 -1.58 7.85 -6.67
N VAL A 89 -1.82 6.70 -6.05
CA VAL A 89 -2.96 6.48 -5.16
C VAL A 89 -2.49 6.60 -3.72
N GLY A 90 -3.13 7.49 -2.94
CA GLY A 90 -2.70 7.83 -1.59
C GLY A 90 -1.35 8.55 -1.59
N GLY A 91 -1.12 9.41 -2.59
CA GLY A 91 0.18 10.04 -2.82
C GLY A 91 0.52 11.16 -1.83
N ASN A 92 -0.34 11.43 -0.83
CA ASN A 92 -0.07 12.39 0.24
C ASN A 92 0.35 13.77 -0.31
N ASP A 93 1.45 14.33 0.16
CA ASP A 93 2.01 15.61 -0.29
C ASP A 93 2.62 15.60 -1.71
N GLY A 94 2.46 14.51 -2.46
CA GLY A 94 2.98 14.36 -3.82
C GLY A 94 4.49 14.10 -3.91
N THR A 95 5.14 13.73 -2.81
CA THR A 95 6.61 13.49 -2.77
C THR A 95 7.06 12.52 -3.84
N LEU A 96 6.33 11.42 -4.10
CA LEU A 96 6.68 10.44 -5.14
C LEU A 96 6.61 11.06 -6.54
N LEU A 97 5.50 11.71 -6.86
CA LEU A 97 5.29 12.33 -8.17
C LEU A 97 6.24 13.51 -8.43
N LYS A 98 6.56 14.29 -7.40
CA LYS A 98 7.61 15.34 -7.45
C LYS A 98 8.97 14.74 -7.77
N ALA A 99 9.31 13.61 -7.15
CA ALA A 99 10.57 12.90 -7.43
C ALA A 99 10.63 12.40 -8.88
N PHE A 100 9.54 11.88 -9.43
CA PHE A 100 9.47 11.45 -10.83
C PHE A 100 9.65 12.62 -11.80
N ARG A 101 8.92 13.72 -11.57
CA ARG A 101 9.02 14.94 -12.39
C ARG A 101 10.44 15.50 -12.41
N SER A 102 11.11 15.52 -11.26
CA SER A 102 12.47 16.09 -11.15
C SER A 102 13.53 15.31 -11.92
N GLN A 103 13.26 14.05 -12.27
CA GLN A 103 14.19 13.14 -12.92
C GLN A 103 13.79 12.80 -14.36
N SER A 104 12.53 13.07 -14.75
CA SER A 104 12.07 12.82 -16.12
C SER A 104 12.51 13.94 -17.04
N THR A 105 12.95 13.56 -18.23
CA THR A 105 13.17 14.49 -19.38
C THR A 105 11.91 14.62 -20.23
N ASP A 106 10.97 13.71 -20.07
CA ASP A 106 9.72 13.67 -20.83
C ASP A 106 8.61 14.41 -20.10
N PRO A 107 7.65 15.02 -20.81
CA PRO A 107 6.48 15.60 -20.19
C PRO A 107 5.62 14.50 -19.54
N LEU A 108 5.29 14.68 -18.25
CA LEU A 108 4.48 13.75 -17.49
C LEU A 108 3.12 14.37 -17.14
N LYS A 109 2.03 13.65 -17.41
CA LYS A 109 0.74 13.90 -16.79
C LYS A 109 0.70 13.16 -15.44
N LEU A 110 0.76 13.93 -14.34
CA LEU A 110 0.81 13.41 -12.97
C LEU A 110 -0.50 13.69 -12.27
N ILE A 111 -1.12 12.66 -11.71
CA ILE A 111 -2.38 12.72 -10.98
C ILE A 111 -2.17 12.06 -9.62
N ASN A 112 -2.51 12.77 -8.55
CA ASN A 112 -2.56 12.24 -7.19
C ASN A 112 -4.02 12.05 -6.79
N VAL A 113 -4.40 10.83 -6.42
CA VAL A 113 -5.74 10.52 -5.87
C VAL A 113 -5.56 10.24 -4.38
N ASP A 114 -6.04 11.15 -3.53
CA ASP A 114 -5.88 11.04 -2.09
C ASP A 114 -7.14 11.53 -1.37
N ALA A 115 -7.60 10.78 -0.37
CA ALA A 115 -8.81 11.11 0.39
C ALA A 115 -8.65 12.32 1.32
N SER A 116 -7.41 12.68 1.69
CA SER A 116 -7.14 13.84 2.56
C SER A 116 -7.18 15.14 1.78
N ALA A 117 -7.97 16.12 2.21
CA ALA A 117 -7.96 17.45 1.61
C ALA A 117 -6.69 18.27 1.93
N SER A 118 -5.90 17.84 2.93
CA SER A 118 -4.77 18.59 3.48
C SER A 118 -3.65 18.87 2.48
N PHE A 119 -3.48 18.01 1.48
CA PHE A 119 -2.35 18.06 0.55
C PHE A 119 -2.67 18.66 -0.82
N ARG A 120 -3.91 19.13 -1.01
CA ARG A 120 -4.40 19.64 -2.30
C ARG A 120 -3.55 20.79 -2.84
N GLU A 121 -3.35 21.82 -2.04
CA GLU A 121 -2.66 23.05 -2.48
C GLU A 121 -1.21 22.73 -2.87
N GLU A 122 -0.51 21.98 -2.04
CA GLU A 122 0.89 21.60 -2.28
C GLU A 122 1.09 20.78 -3.56
N ASN A 123 0.15 19.87 -3.88
CA ASN A 123 0.17 19.12 -5.14
C ASN A 123 -0.09 20.04 -6.34
N LEU A 124 -1.10 20.91 -6.27
CA LEU A 124 -1.43 21.84 -7.36
C LEU A 124 -0.30 22.82 -7.64
N GLU A 125 0.37 23.36 -6.62
CA GLU A 125 1.56 24.21 -6.76
C GLU A 125 2.71 23.50 -7.44
N ALA A 126 2.86 22.19 -7.19
CA ALA A 126 3.82 21.34 -7.90
C ALA A 126 3.36 20.96 -9.32
N GLY A 127 2.19 21.43 -9.78
CA GLY A 127 1.62 21.10 -11.09
C GLY A 127 1.12 19.66 -11.20
N ILE A 128 0.79 19.01 -10.08
CA ILE A 128 0.19 17.69 -10.00
C ILE A 128 -1.33 17.86 -9.92
N GLU A 129 -2.08 17.19 -10.78
CA GLU A 129 -3.55 17.15 -10.69
C GLU A 129 -3.93 16.40 -9.41
N TYR A 130 -4.83 16.98 -8.61
CA TYR A 130 -5.21 16.41 -7.32
C TYR A 130 -6.70 16.08 -7.27
N ILE A 131 -7.00 14.81 -7.08
CA ILE A 131 -8.36 14.29 -6.92
C ILE A 131 -8.55 13.94 -5.45
N ASN A 132 -9.38 14.74 -4.76
CA ASN A 132 -9.64 14.53 -3.33
C ASN A 132 -10.81 13.56 -3.16
N ASP A 133 -10.51 12.28 -3.26
CA ASP A 133 -11.47 11.19 -3.11
C ASP A 133 -10.73 9.87 -2.85
N TYR A 134 -11.48 8.85 -2.41
CA TYR A 134 -10.99 7.48 -2.37
C TYR A 134 -10.87 6.92 -3.79
N PHE A 135 -9.78 6.20 -4.06
CA PHE A 135 -9.57 5.55 -5.35
C PHE A 135 -10.58 4.43 -5.55
N ASN A 136 -11.49 4.60 -6.50
CA ASN A 136 -12.58 3.68 -6.82
C ASN A 136 -12.88 3.68 -8.33
N GLU A 137 -13.74 2.75 -8.76
CA GLU A 137 -14.09 2.60 -10.18
C GLU A 137 -15.04 3.70 -10.71
N ASP A 138 -15.69 4.47 -9.85
CA ASP A 138 -16.62 5.52 -10.27
C ASP A 138 -15.91 6.82 -10.64
N LEU A 139 -14.63 6.97 -10.29
CA LEU A 139 -13.83 8.13 -10.66
C LEU A 139 -13.68 8.27 -12.19
N GLU A 140 -13.73 9.50 -12.65
CA GLU A 140 -13.48 9.87 -14.06
C GLU A 140 -11.99 10.19 -14.26
N LEU A 141 -11.15 9.15 -14.37
CA LEU A 141 -9.71 9.26 -14.56
C LEU A 141 -9.31 8.77 -15.96
N PRO A 142 -8.25 9.33 -16.56
CA PRO A 142 -7.68 8.76 -17.77
C PRO A 142 -7.10 7.37 -17.53
N LYS A 143 -6.91 6.61 -18.60
CA LYS A 143 -6.08 5.40 -18.54
C LYS A 143 -4.64 5.77 -18.21
N ALA A 144 -4.09 5.16 -17.17
CA ALA A 144 -2.72 5.38 -16.72
C ALA A 144 -1.75 4.37 -17.36
N ASP A 145 -0.62 4.84 -17.82
CA ASP A 145 0.49 3.98 -18.21
C ASP A 145 1.14 3.35 -16.97
N ILE A 146 1.19 4.12 -15.87
CA ILE A 146 1.64 3.65 -14.56
C ILE A 146 0.64 4.07 -13.49
N ILE A 147 0.23 3.13 -12.65
CA ILE A 147 -0.40 3.41 -11.37
C ILE A 147 0.63 3.09 -10.29
N THR A 148 0.82 3.99 -9.31
CA THR A 148 1.61 3.71 -8.11
C THR A 148 0.70 3.69 -6.88
N SER A 149 1.02 2.84 -5.91
CA SER A 149 0.43 2.87 -4.58
C SER A 149 1.45 2.35 -3.57
N THR A 150 2.00 3.27 -2.77
CA THR A 150 3.05 2.97 -1.79
C THR A 150 2.50 3.11 -0.37
N ASN A 151 2.50 2.01 0.37
CA ASN A 151 1.95 1.95 1.73
C ASN A 151 0.48 2.39 1.83
N VAL A 152 -0.35 1.98 0.88
CA VAL A 152 -1.79 2.33 0.81
C VAL A 152 -2.67 1.09 0.85
N PHE A 153 -2.32 0.06 0.09
CA PHE A 153 -3.19 -1.09 -0.14
C PHE A 153 -3.47 -1.89 1.13
N GLN A 154 -2.54 -1.91 2.10
CA GLN A 154 -2.76 -2.52 3.42
C GLN A 154 -3.74 -1.73 4.30
N HIS A 155 -3.95 -0.45 4.03
CA HIS A 155 -4.87 0.43 4.76
C HIS A 155 -6.31 0.39 4.26
N THR A 156 -6.58 -0.34 3.17
CA THR A 156 -7.85 -0.23 2.44
C THR A 156 -8.76 -1.43 2.74
N PRO A 157 -9.67 -1.35 3.73
CA PRO A 157 -10.75 -2.31 3.87
C PRO A 157 -11.56 -2.35 2.54
N GLY A 158 -11.79 -3.54 1.99
CA GLY A 158 -12.44 -3.64 0.68
C GLY A 158 -11.47 -3.57 -0.48
N ALA A 159 -10.36 -4.29 -0.39
CA ALA A 159 -9.35 -4.43 -1.44
C ALA A 159 -9.93 -4.72 -2.83
N GLU A 160 -11.10 -5.36 -2.90
CA GLU A 160 -11.82 -5.67 -4.14
C GLU A 160 -12.21 -4.41 -4.94
N LYS A 161 -12.70 -3.36 -4.25
CA LYS A 161 -13.07 -2.08 -4.91
C LYS A 161 -11.82 -1.39 -5.47
N PHE A 162 -10.73 -1.43 -4.71
CA PHE A 162 -9.44 -0.90 -5.16
C PHE A 162 -8.95 -1.62 -6.42
N LEU A 163 -9.06 -2.94 -6.48
CA LEU A 163 -8.66 -3.73 -7.64
C LEU A 163 -9.55 -3.51 -8.86
N ALA A 164 -10.86 -3.32 -8.66
CA ALA A 164 -11.77 -2.93 -9.71
C ALA A 164 -11.35 -1.57 -10.32
N ALA A 165 -10.99 -0.60 -9.48
CA ALA A 165 -10.47 0.69 -9.91
C ALA A 165 -9.14 0.56 -10.68
N VAL A 166 -8.18 -0.22 -10.16
CA VAL A 166 -6.93 -0.51 -10.89
C VAL A 166 -7.24 -1.11 -12.26
N ARG A 167 -8.11 -2.11 -12.30
CA ARG A 167 -8.53 -2.76 -13.55
C ARG A 167 -9.16 -1.78 -14.54
N LYS A 168 -9.99 -0.84 -14.05
CA LYS A 168 -10.65 0.18 -14.88
C LYS A 168 -9.64 1.22 -15.39
N HIS A 169 -8.76 1.72 -14.54
CA HIS A 169 -7.94 2.90 -14.86
C HIS A 169 -6.55 2.56 -15.43
N LEU A 170 -6.09 1.32 -15.30
CA LEU A 170 -4.83 0.89 -15.91
C LEU A 170 -4.99 0.75 -17.44
N ALA A 171 -4.05 1.29 -18.21
CA ALA A 171 -3.99 1.09 -19.65
C ALA A 171 -3.71 -0.39 -20.00
N ASP A 172 -4.05 -0.84 -21.20
CA ASP A 172 -3.88 -2.25 -21.62
C ASP A 172 -2.43 -2.73 -21.53
N THR A 173 -1.47 -1.83 -21.76
CA THR A 173 -0.03 -2.06 -21.62
C THR A 173 0.54 -1.44 -20.35
N GLY A 174 -0.32 -0.92 -19.47
CA GLY A 174 0.08 -0.24 -18.26
C GLY A 174 0.56 -1.20 -17.16
N VAL A 175 1.27 -0.62 -16.20
CA VAL A 175 1.81 -1.36 -15.05
C VAL A 175 1.36 -0.68 -13.75
N TRP A 176 0.82 -1.46 -12.84
CA TRP A 176 0.61 -1.02 -11.47
C TRP A 176 1.81 -1.41 -10.61
N VAL A 177 2.44 -0.42 -9.98
CA VAL A 177 3.57 -0.59 -9.05
C VAL A 177 3.03 -0.46 -7.63
N LEU A 178 2.97 -1.57 -6.94
CA LEU A 178 2.45 -1.68 -5.57
C LEU A 178 3.60 -1.91 -4.60
N GLU A 179 3.65 -1.11 -3.53
CA GLU A 179 4.54 -1.34 -2.39
C GLU A 179 3.76 -1.47 -1.08
N PHE A 180 4.19 -2.42 -0.26
CA PHE A 180 3.64 -2.64 1.08
C PHE A 180 4.69 -3.28 1.99
N PRO A 181 4.59 -3.11 3.33
CA PRO A 181 5.41 -3.85 4.30
C PRO A 181 5.20 -5.35 4.09
N TYR A 182 6.28 -6.09 3.80
CA TYR A 182 6.16 -7.50 3.46
C TYR A 182 6.00 -8.35 4.73
N THR A 183 4.82 -8.89 4.91
CA THR A 183 4.43 -9.58 6.14
C THR A 183 5.33 -10.76 6.51
N LEU A 184 5.88 -11.49 5.55
CA LEU A 184 6.86 -12.53 5.86
C LEU A 184 8.08 -11.94 6.59
N ARG A 185 8.61 -10.81 6.15
CA ARG A 185 9.73 -10.13 6.81
C ARG A 185 9.34 -9.60 8.19
N THR A 186 8.11 -9.09 8.34
CA THR A 186 7.55 -8.68 9.64
C THR A 186 7.62 -9.81 10.66
N PHE A 187 7.23 -11.02 10.28
CA PHE A 187 7.28 -12.20 11.16
C PHE A 187 8.69 -12.76 11.34
N GLU A 188 9.52 -12.80 10.30
CA GLU A 188 10.91 -13.27 10.41
C GLU A 188 11.75 -12.42 11.38
N THR A 189 11.49 -11.14 11.45
CA THR A 189 12.23 -10.17 12.28
C THR A 189 11.46 -9.70 13.50
N LEU A 190 10.30 -10.29 13.79
CA LEU A 190 9.47 -10.05 14.97
C LEU A 190 9.12 -8.56 15.15
N GLN A 191 8.69 -7.90 14.07
CA GLN A 191 8.29 -6.49 14.07
C GLN A 191 6.85 -6.33 14.57
N PHE A 192 6.61 -6.54 15.87
CA PHE A 192 5.27 -6.42 16.45
C PHE A 192 4.69 -5.01 16.31
N ASP A 193 5.52 -3.99 16.22
CA ASP A 193 5.17 -2.59 15.99
C ASP A 193 4.53 -2.30 14.63
N GLN A 194 4.60 -3.25 13.68
CA GLN A 194 3.85 -3.18 12.43
C GLN A 194 2.36 -3.51 12.62
N PHE A 195 1.97 -4.10 13.77
CA PHE A 195 0.57 -4.41 14.07
C PHE A 195 -0.10 -3.22 14.74
N TYR A 196 -0.93 -2.50 13.98
CA TYR A 196 -1.74 -1.36 14.44
C TYR A 196 -2.94 -1.13 13.52
N HIS A 197 -3.94 -0.41 14.01
CA HIS A 197 -5.27 -0.34 13.39
C HIS A 197 -5.32 0.21 11.98
N GLU A 198 -4.33 1.02 11.57
CA GLU A 198 -4.28 1.52 10.20
C GLU A 198 -3.89 0.42 9.18
N HIS A 199 -3.12 -0.59 9.60
CA HIS A 199 -2.79 -1.75 8.78
C HIS A 199 -3.91 -2.79 8.86
N TYR A 200 -4.96 -2.62 8.06
CA TYR A 200 -6.07 -3.57 8.05
C TYR A 200 -5.66 -4.93 7.48
N TYR A 201 -4.81 -4.96 6.46
CA TYR A 201 -4.25 -6.17 5.88
C TYR A 201 -2.75 -6.29 6.12
N TYR A 202 -2.31 -7.52 6.34
CA TYR A 202 -0.90 -7.91 6.37
C TYR A 202 -0.64 -8.78 5.15
N TRP A 203 -0.16 -8.14 4.08
CA TRP A 203 -0.11 -8.78 2.78
C TRP A 203 1.05 -9.76 2.64
N LEU A 204 0.71 -10.97 2.15
CA LEU A 204 1.59 -11.99 1.61
C LEU A 204 1.32 -12.12 0.11
N VAL A 205 2.28 -12.66 -0.64
CA VAL A 205 2.16 -12.85 -2.10
C VAL A 205 1.12 -13.92 -2.42
N THR A 206 0.99 -14.94 -1.59
CA THR A 206 0.03 -16.06 -1.79
C THR A 206 -1.42 -15.58 -1.93
N PRO A 207 -2.00 -14.83 -0.98
CA PRO A 207 -3.36 -14.30 -1.14
C PRO A 207 -3.44 -13.27 -2.28
N LEU A 208 -2.41 -12.47 -2.53
CA LEU A 208 -2.40 -11.48 -3.60
C LEU A 208 -2.48 -12.09 -4.99
N VAL A 209 -1.74 -13.17 -5.26
CA VAL A 209 -1.82 -13.88 -6.55
C VAL A 209 -3.24 -14.33 -6.84
N LYS A 210 -3.93 -14.91 -5.84
CA LYS A 210 -5.33 -15.35 -5.98
C LYS A 210 -6.28 -14.18 -6.17
N LEU A 211 -6.06 -13.10 -5.43
CA LEU A 211 -6.89 -11.91 -5.47
C LEU A 211 -6.73 -11.19 -6.82
N PHE A 212 -5.52 -10.99 -7.30
CA PHE A 212 -5.26 -10.36 -8.62
C PHE A 212 -5.82 -11.19 -9.77
N ASP A 213 -5.74 -12.52 -9.65
CA ASP A 213 -6.28 -13.44 -10.66
C ASP A 213 -7.77 -13.21 -10.93
N LYS A 214 -8.58 -12.98 -9.89
CA LYS A 214 -10.01 -12.67 -9.98
C LYS A 214 -10.31 -11.40 -10.79
N TYR A 215 -9.38 -10.44 -10.77
CA TYR A 215 -9.51 -9.15 -11.48
C TYR A 215 -8.80 -9.13 -12.83
N GLY A 216 -8.33 -10.29 -13.32
CA GLY A 216 -7.61 -10.38 -14.59
C GLY A 216 -6.26 -9.67 -14.57
N LEU A 217 -5.66 -9.55 -13.39
CA LEU A 217 -4.34 -8.98 -13.14
C LEU A 217 -3.34 -10.10 -12.79
N ARG A 218 -2.05 -9.84 -12.96
CA ARG A 218 -0.98 -10.75 -12.53
C ARG A 218 0.29 -10.01 -12.16
N ILE A 219 1.08 -10.58 -11.27
CA ILE A 219 2.42 -10.12 -10.93
C ILE A 219 3.37 -10.47 -12.08
N ILE A 220 4.11 -9.48 -12.56
CA ILE A 220 5.06 -9.61 -13.67
C ILE A 220 6.51 -9.42 -13.22
N ASN A 221 6.74 -8.77 -12.09
CA ASN A 221 8.05 -8.60 -11.45
C ASN A 221 7.90 -8.34 -9.96
N THR A 222 8.96 -8.62 -9.19
CA THR A 222 9.03 -8.41 -7.74
C THR A 222 10.40 -7.89 -7.34
N GLU A 223 10.47 -7.04 -6.31
CA GLU A 223 11.72 -6.54 -5.75
C GLU A 223 11.55 -6.25 -4.26
N GLU A 224 12.44 -6.77 -3.42
CA GLU A 224 12.46 -6.41 -2.01
C GLU A 224 13.21 -5.08 -1.80
N GLN A 225 12.68 -4.25 -0.91
CA GLN A 225 13.25 -2.98 -0.50
C GLN A 225 13.54 -3.02 1.00
N THR A 226 14.59 -2.33 1.43
CA THR A 226 15.00 -2.30 2.85
C THR A 226 14.26 -1.26 3.69
N ILE A 227 13.44 -0.43 3.07
CA ILE A 227 12.65 0.60 3.77
C ILE A 227 11.54 -0.04 4.61
N HIS A 228 11.10 0.63 5.67
CA HIS A 228 10.00 0.22 6.55
C HIS A 228 10.12 -1.22 7.09
N GLY A 229 11.33 -1.65 7.44
CA GLY A 229 11.57 -2.98 7.99
C GLY A 229 11.54 -4.13 6.97
N GLY A 230 11.41 -3.83 5.69
CA GLY A 230 11.30 -4.77 4.58
C GLY A 230 9.99 -4.58 3.81
N THR A 231 10.08 -3.87 2.70
CA THR A 231 8.96 -3.61 1.78
C THR A 231 9.08 -4.51 0.56
N LEU A 232 7.96 -5.03 0.08
CA LEU A 232 7.90 -5.72 -1.21
C LEU A 232 7.27 -4.80 -2.24
N ARG A 233 7.97 -4.63 -3.37
CA ARG A 233 7.49 -3.96 -4.57
C ARG A 233 7.06 -5.00 -5.59
N LEU A 234 5.82 -4.89 -6.05
CA LEU A 234 5.26 -5.72 -7.10
C LEU A 234 4.98 -4.88 -8.33
N TRP A 235 5.33 -5.38 -9.51
CA TRP A 235 4.83 -4.89 -10.79
C TRP A 235 3.68 -5.78 -11.22
N ILE A 236 2.53 -5.20 -11.45
CA ILE A 236 1.30 -5.90 -11.77
C ILE A 236 0.76 -5.36 -13.10
N ALA A 237 0.33 -6.24 -13.97
CA ALA A 237 -0.25 -5.89 -15.26
C ALA A 237 -1.49 -6.71 -15.56
N HIS A 238 -2.23 -6.34 -16.60
CA HIS A 238 -3.29 -7.18 -17.12
C HIS A 238 -2.77 -8.56 -17.54
N LYS A 239 -3.55 -9.62 -17.33
CA LYS A 239 -3.19 -10.99 -17.74
C LYS A 239 -2.89 -11.12 -19.24
N SER A 240 -3.50 -10.28 -20.05
CA SER A 240 -3.24 -10.19 -21.50
C SER A 240 -1.85 -9.64 -21.85
N HIS A 241 -1.15 -9.06 -20.88
CA HIS A 241 0.18 -8.51 -21.10
C HIS A 241 1.20 -9.64 -21.37
N SER A 242 2.10 -9.45 -22.33
CA SER A 242 3.02 -10.49 -22.83
C SER A 242 4.24 -10.78 -21.96
N ASN A 243 4.29 -10.28 -20.72
CA ASN A 243 5.43 -10.46 -19.81
C ASN A 243 5.56 -11.89 -19.28
N PRO A 244 6.78 -12.30 -18.85
CA PRO A 244 7.03 -13.62 -18.27
C PRO A 244 6.11 -13.93 -17.07
N THR A 245 5.86 -15.21 -16.85
CA THR A 245 5.19 -15.75 -15.65
C THR A 245 6.24 -16.23 -14.65
N GLY A 246 5.85 -16.42 -13.38
CA GLY A 246 6.72 -17.02 -12.36
C GLY A 246 7.47 -16.04 -11.47
N ALA A 247 7.26 -14.73 -11.62
CA ALA A 247 7.89 -13.73 -10.75
C ALA A 247 7.57 -13.90 -9.25
N ALA A 248 6.46 -14.55 -8.90
CA ALA A 248 6.03 -14.79 -7.52
C ALA A 248 6.48 -16.14 -6.94
N ASP A 249 7.02 -17.06 -7.73
CA ASP A 249 7.18 -18.48 -7.34
C ASP A 249 8.05 -18.70 -6.10
N GLU A 250 9.12 -17.92 -5.93
CA GLU A 250 9.99 -18.04 -4.76
C GLU A 250 9.29 -17.58 -3.48
N TYR A 251 8.51 -16.51 -3.56
CA TYR A 251 7.70 -16.01 -2.44
C TYR A 251 6.63 -17.03 -2.03
N LEU A 252 5.90 -17.60 -2.99
CA LEU A 252 4.89 -18.63 -2.72
C LEU A 252 5.50 -19.85 -2.00
N LYS A 253 6.71 -20.26 -2.40
CA LYS A 253 7.42 -21.37 -1.75
C LYS A 253 7.89 -21.02 -0.33
N ALA A 254 8.38 -19.81 -0.12
CA ALA A 254 8.84 -19.33 1.19
C ALA A 254 7.67 -19.22 2.18
N GLU A 255 6.59 -18.54 1.76
CA GLU A 255 5.40 -18.33 2.58
C GLU A 255 4.73 -19.65 2.99
N LYS A 256 4.65 -20.62 2.07
CA LYS A 256 4.08 -21.95 2.35
C LYS A 256 4.84 -22.73 3.41
N LYS A 257 6.14 -22.48 3.55
CA LYS A 257 7.02 -23.20 4.49
C LYS A 257 7.12 -22.51 5.85
N PHE A 258 6.68 -21.25 5.94
CA PHE A 258 6.87 -20.45 7.14
C PHE A 258 5.83 -20.79 8.22
N ASP A 259 6.29 -20.89 9.45
CA ASP A 259 5.45 -21.10 10.63
C ASP A 259 4.99 -19.74 11.21
N PHE A 260 3.90 -19.22 10.67
CA PHE A 260 3.33 -17.95 11.13
C PHE A 260 2.85 -17.99 12.57
N PHE A 261 2.30 -19.12 13.03
CA PHE A 261 1.84 -19.27 14.41
C PHE A 261 3.00 -19.27 15.39
N GLY A 262 4.02 -20.10 15.15
CA GLY A 262 5.20 -20.11 16.01
C GLY A 262 5.99 -18.80 15.99
N ALA A 263 5.88 -17.99 14.94
CA ALA A 263 6.45 -16.65 14.92
C ALA A 263 5.59 -15.66 15.72
N ALA A 264 4.27 -15.71 15.59
CA ALA A 264 3.34 -14.88 16.36
C ALA A 264 3.48 -15.10 17.88
N ASP A 265 3.66 -16.37 18.31
CA ASP A 265 3.89 -16.71 19.72
C ASP A 265 5.17 -16.08 20.32
N ARG A 266 6.09 -15.63 19.47
CA ARG A 266 7.35 -14.97 19.89
C ARG A 266 7.30 -13.44 19.82
N MET A 267 6.27 -12.87 19.21
CA MET A 267 6.02 -11.43 19.15
C MET A 267 5.47 -10.88 20.48
#